data_ca6641bead077bd7a5a67d8f72af3354
#
_entry.id   ca6641bead077bd7a5a67d8f72af3354
#
_cell.length_a   1.000
_cell.length_b   1.000
_cell.length_c   1.000
_cell.angle_alpha   90.00
_cell.angle_beta   90.00
_cell.angle_gamma   90.00
#
_symmetry.space_group_name_H-M   'P 1'
#
loop_
_entity.id
_entity.type
_entity.pdbx_description
1 polymer ?
#
loop_
_entity_poly.entity_id
_entity_poly.type
_entity_poly.pdbx_seq_one_letter_code
_entity_poly.pdbx_strand_id
1 'polypeptide(L)'
;MHYSAGMFVRRFRLSLAAACAGLGLALGCSASLGAGEGAEPEWPAVAKKWFDRAQQSFNALDIADAEVAVKNALELEPERSSVKILAAGIALSQMRYDEAVSLLEGQESRDARGLRARAYWYSGQLGKAAEELERLLEDPEVKDPWAQGVVQLARSGEGREPFRVTGALLAVVDMPRVPVPTMIVPLELNGEPVLGMVATGAAEVEIDGGQQKPAWVSLRFGRRLEVKDVPALNRDLSGLSRRVGAPIKLLLGVNLLRRLNVTFDFYASQFVARAFAPPPPPEAAALELSYIKGGGMVTRGRLGAEATSPGASFLIDTGVVFPLAMADSGWQKAGVDPKAFEAVAGDPSLKQGVLPRLMLGSFDLPRVPAVHGLPIEDVEQGGGIHLDGVIGSALMAEFRASLVDQGRMLWLEEMPVAETAGPSASAAGAADPAARAPAPSP
;
A
#
# COMPACT_ATOMS: atom_id res chain seq x y z
N MET A 1 8.60 18.01 22.95
CA MET A 1 7.22 17.94 23.46
C MET A 1 6.90 16.48 23.70
N HIS A 2 6.60 16.12 24.97
CA HIS A 2 6.29 14.73 25.33
C HIS A 2 4.81 14.47 25.04
N TYR A 3 4.52 13.68 24.02
CA TYR A 3 3.16 13.24 23.73
C TYR A 3 2.72 12.20 24.77
N SER A 4 1.53 12.43 25.34
CA SER A 4 0.99 11.67 26.45
C SER A 4 0.61 10.24 26.04
N ALA A 5 1.28 9.26 26.60
CA ALA A 5 1.06 7.81 26.41
C ALA A 5 -0.36 7.29 26.79
N GLY A 6 -1.25 8.17 27.25
CA GLY A 6 -2.56 7.76 27.80
C GLY A 6 -3.67 7.51 26.78
N MET A 7 -3.53 7.95 25.52
CA MET A 7 -4.61 7.98 24.55
C MET A 7 -4.72 6.74 23.66
N PHE A 8 -3.60 6.10 23.37
CA PHE A 8 -3.55 4.92 22.49
C PHE A 8 -4.25 3.68 23.09
N VAL A 9 -4.24 3.54 24.40
CA VAL A 9 -4.77 2.33 25.10
C VAL A 9 -6.30 2.29 25.16
N ARG A 10 -7.01 3.42 25.04
CA ARG A 10 -8.48 3.46 25.22
C ARG A 10 -9.28 3.09 23.98
N ARG A 11 -8.74 3.22 22.77
CA ARG A 11 -9.48 2.99 21.52
C ARG A 11 -9.48 1.56 21.02
N PHE A 12 -8.51 0.73 21.39
CA PHE A 12 -8.38 -0.65 20.91
C PHE A 12 -9.29 -1.69 21.61
N ARG A 13 -10.36 -1.28 22.28
CA ARG A 13 -11.39 -2.21 22.78
C ARG A 13 -12.45 -2.57 21.74
N LEU A 14 -12.10 -2.62 20.48
CA LEU A 14 -12.96 -3.18 19.45
C LEU A 14 -12.87 -4.71 19.50
N SER A 15 -14.04 -5.34 19.61
CA SER A 15 -14.20 -6.79 19.59
C SER A 15 -13.50 -7.38 18.36
N LEU A 16 -12.37 -8.06 18.59
CA LEU A 16 -11.59 -8.79 17.57
C LEU A 16 -12.34 -10.01 17.01
N ALA A 17 -13.60 -10.19 17.33
CA ALA A 17 -14.33 -11.45 17.16
C ALA A 17 -14.85 -11.73 15.73
N ALA A 18 -14.55 -10.91 14.71
CA ALA A 18 -15.19 -11.10 13.40
C ALA A 18 -14.29 -10.90 12.15
N ALA A 19 -12.99 -11.03 12.26
CA ALA A 19 -12.11 -10.68 11.12
C ALA A 19 -11.07 -11.76 10.76
N CYS A 20 -11.40 -13.03 10.92
CA CYS A 20 -10.52 -14.12 10.54
C CYS A 20 -10.91 -14.72 9.21
N ALA A 21 -10.25 -14.33 8.13
CA ALA A 21 -9.97 -15.18 6.97
C ALA A 21 -9.00 -14.43 6.04
N GLY A 22 -7.85 -15.04 5.80
CA GLY A 22 -6.77 -14.47 5.02
C GLY A 22 -7.21 -13.85 3.71
N LEU A 23 -6.88 -12.58 3.51
CA LEU A 23 -6.70 -12.05 2.18
C LEU A 23 -5.51 -12.79 1.61
N GLY A 24 -5.77 -13.70 0.66
CA GLY A 24 -4.71 -14.18 -0.19
C GLY A 24 -4.10 -12.95 -0.86
N LEU A 25 -2.93 -12.54 -0.42
CA LEU A 25 -2.08 -11.58 -1.10
C LEU A 25 -1.78 -12.18 -2.47
N ALA A 26 -2.60 -11.86 -3.48
CA ALA A 26 -2.32 -12.21 -4.85
C ALA A 26 -1.30 -11.20 -5.41
N LEU A 27 -0.11 -11.21 -4.82
CA LEU A 27 1.09 -10.85 -5.55
C LEU A 27 1.36 -12.10 -6.40
N GLY A 28 1.23 -11.95 -7.72
CA GLY A 28 1.40 -13.05 -8.66
C GLY A 28 2.65 -13.87 -8.30
N CYS A 29 2.47 -15.17 -8.16
CA CYS A 29 3.54 -16.13 -7.93
C CYS A 29 4.64 -15.87 -8.96
N SER A 30 5.72 -15.27 -8.52
CA SER A 30 6.93 -15.22 -9.32
C SER A 30 7.60 -16.57 -9.18
N ALA A 31 7.80 -17.23 -10.28
CA ALA A 31 8.63 -18.42 -10.34
C ALA A 31 9.97 -18.12 -9.64
N SER A 32 10.38 -19.04 -8.78
CA SER A 32 11.69 -19.03 -8.15
C SER A 32 12.78 -18.88 -9.21
N LEU A 33 13.80 -18.11 -8.86
CA LEU A 33 15.04 -17.96 -9.62
C LEU A 33 15.57 -19.34 -10.04
N GLY A 34 15.29 -19.72 -11.28
CA GLY A 34 15.80 -20.95 -11.88
C GLY A 34 17.19 -20.69 -12.43
N ALA A 35 18.20 -21.40 -11.91
CA ALA A 35 19.54 -21.45 -12.46
C ALA A 35 19.50 -21.99 -13.89
N GLY A 36 19.80 -21.14 -14.87
CA GLY A 36 19.79 -21.46 -16.30
C GLY A 36 20.60 -20.50 -17.17
N GLU A 37 21.41 -19.62 -16.58
CA GLU A 37 22.32 -18.76 -17.33
C GLU A 37 23.76 -19.24 -17.16
N GLY A 38 24.57 -19.15 -18.21
CA GLY A 38 25.99 -19.51 -18.17
C GLY A 38 26.66 -18.81 -16.98
N ALA A 39 27.51 -19.51 -16.24
CA ALA A 39 28.15 -19.01 -15.04
C ALA A 39 28.82 -17.67 -15.34
N GLU A 40 28.38 -16.61 -14.63
CA GLU A 40 29.07 -15.31 -14.69
C GLU A 40 30.55 -15.50 -14.29
N PRO A 41 31.47 -14.72 -14.86
CA PRO A 41 32.88 -14.77 -14.47
C PRO A 41 33.06 -14.59 -12.97
N GLU A 42 34.17 -15.12 -12.43
CA GLU A 42 34.52 -14.94 -11.00
C GLU A 42 34.50 -13.44 -10.64
N TRP A 43 33.95 -13.15 -9.46
CA TRP A 43 33.80 -11.76 -8.99
C TRP A 43 35.14 -11.17 -8.56
N PRO A 44 35.52 -9.95 -9.04
CA PRO A 44 36.52 -9.17 -8.38
C PRO A 44 36.09 -8.90 -6.92
N ALA A 45 36.96 -9.18 -5.95
CA ALA A 45 36.61 -9.12 -4.52
C ALA A 45 36.01 -7.79 -4.06
N VAL A 46 36.47 -6.67 -4.61
CA VAL A 46 35.97 -5.32 -4.30
C VAL A 46 34.57 -5.12 -4.88
N ALA A 47 34.34 -5.50 -6.13
CA ALA A 47 33.04 -5.38 -6.78
C ALA A 47 31.98 -6.24 -6.06
N LYS A 48 32.36 -7.46 -5.65
CA LYS A 48 31.47 -8.36 -4.88
C LYS A 48 31.05 -7.73 -3.56
N LYS A 49 31.97 -7.10 -2.83
CA LYS A 49 31.65 -6.41 -1.56
C LYS A 49 30.61 -5.29 -1.77
N TRP A 50 30.76 -4.50 -2.83
CA TRP A 50 29.82 -3.44 -3.15
C TRP A 50 28.45 -3.99 -3.56
N PHE A 51 28.43 -5.05 -4.38
CA PHE A 51 27.19 -5.73 -4.76
C PHE A 51 26.46 -6.32 -3.55
N ASP A 52 27.17 -7.05 -2.68
CA ASP A 52 26.58 -7.64 -1.46
C ASP A 52 26.02 -6.55 -0.53
N ARG A 53 26.74 -5.44 -0.38
CA ARG A 53 26.25 -4.29 0.38
C ARG A 53 25.00 -3.70 -0.25
N ALA A 54 24.98 -3.49 -1.58
CA ALA A 54 23.82 -2.98 -2.28
C ALA A 54 22.59 -3.87 -2.09
N GLN A 55 22.76 -5.18 -2.22
CA GLN A 55 21.70 -6.15 -2.01
C GLN A 55 21.20 -6.16 -0.55
N GLN A 56 22.13 -6.14 0.41
CA GLN A 56 21.77 -6.09 1.84
C GLN A 56 21.01 -4.81 2.18
N SER A 57 21.48 -3.67 1.69
CA SER A 57 20.84 -2.36 1.95
C SER A 57 19.48 -2.27 1.25
N PHE A 58 19.35 -2.77 0.03
CA PHE A 58 18.08 -2.83 -0.68
C PHE A 58 17.08 -3.74 0.04
N ASN A 59 17.51 -4.93 0.46
CA ASN A 59 16.68 -5.84 1.26
C ASN A 59 16.19 -5.18 2.56
N ALA A 60 17.03 -4.35 3.19
CA ALA A 60 16.68 -3.61 4.40
C ALA A 60 15.91 -2.30 4.13
N LEU A 61 15.53 -2.04 2.87
CA LEU A 61 14.90 -0.80 2.42
C LEU A 61 15.75 0.45 2.73
N ASP A 62 17.08 0.29 2.83
CA ASP A 62 18.02 1.42 2.92
C ASP A 62 18.40 1.87 1.52
N ILE A 63 17.47 2.59 0.89
CA ILE A 63 17.59 2.95 -0.52
C ILE A 63 18.83 3.82 -0.76
N ALA A 64 19.10 4.78 0.11
CA ALA A 64 20.25 5.68 -0.05
C ALA A 64 21.57 4.91 -0.04
N ASP A 65 21.75 3.97 0.88
CA ASP A 65 22.96 3.15 0.93
C ASP A 65 23.01 2.14 -0.24
N ALA A 66 21.86 1.57 -0.62
CA ALA A 66 21.76 0.66 -1.76
C ALA A 66 22.18 1.35 -3.06
N GLU A 67 21.76 2.60 -3.29
CA GLU A 67 22.14 3.39 -4.48
C GLU A 67 23.63 3.69 -4.53
N VAL A 68 24.21 4.12 -3.41
CA VAL A 68 25.67 4.35 -3.33
C VAL A 68 26.43 3.05 -3.61
N ALA A 69 26.00 1.95 -3.01
CA ALA A 69 26.70 0.68 -3.14
C ALA A 69 26.57 0.09 -4.56
N VAL A 70 25.36 0.11 -5.15
CA VAL A 70 25.16 -0.43 -6.52
C VAL A 70 25.86 0.40 -7.56
N LYS A 71 25.94 1.72 -7.37
CA LYS A 71 26.74 2.60 -8.25
C LYS A 71 28.20 2.22 -8.27
N ASN A 72 28.81 2.00 -7.11
CA ASN A 72 30.19 1.53 -7.01
C ASN A 72 30.39 0.14 -7.66
N ALA A 73 29.41 -0.76 -7.50
CA ALA A 73 29.46 -2.06 -8.17
C ALA A 73 29.39 -1.92 -9.70
N LEU A 74 28.52 -1.03 -10.23
CA LEU A 74 28.41 -0.73 -11.68
C LEU A 74 29.67 -0.09 -12.24
N GLU A 75 30.34 0.79 -11.50
CA GLU A 75 31.63 1.40 -11.95
C GLU A 75 32.73 0.35 -12.11
N LEU A 76 32.71 -0.71 -11.29
CA LEU A 76 33.71 -1.78 -11.33
C LEU A 76 33.34 -2.91 -12.32
N GLU A 77 32.05 -3.20 -12.46
CA GLU A 77 31.52 -4.30 -13.27
C GLU A 77 30.33 -3.80 -14.13
N PRO A 78 30.55 -2.88 -15.09
CA PRO A 78 29.47 -2.21 -15.82
C PRO A 78 28.63 -3.14 -16.71
N GLU A 79 29.20 -4.28 -17.14
CA GLU A 79 28.52 -5.24 -18.02
C GLU A 79 27.93 -6.45 -17.28
N ARG A 80 28.12 -6.54 -15.96
CA ARG A 80 27.64 -7.68 -15.21
C ARG A 80 26.12 -7.63 -15.04
N SER A 81 25.46 -8.68 -15.54
CA SER A 81 24.00 -8.78 -15.57
C SER A 81 23.37 -8.66 -14.16
N SER A 82 23.92 -9.39 -13.18
CA SER A 82 23.43 -9.35 -11.80
C SER A 82 23.48 -7.94 -11.16
N VAL A 83 24.51 -7.15 -11.46
CA VAL A 83 24.62 -5.76 -10.97
C VAL A 83 23.59 -4.85 -11.65
N LYS A 84 23.43 -4.97 -12.98
CA LYS A 84 22.43 -4.21 -13.76
C LYS A 84 21.00 -4.53 -13.29
N ILE A 85 20.69 -5.80 -13.04
CA ILE A 85 19.38 -6.24 -12.54
C ILE A 85 19.09 -5.66 -11.16
N LEU A 86 20.06 -5.70 -10.22
CA LEU A 86 19.90 -5.10 -8.91
C LEU A 86 19.69 -3.58 -9.00
N ALA A 87 20.50 -2.90 -9.79
CA ALA A 87 20.38 -1.46 -10.00
C ALA A 87 19.02 -1.07 -10.59
N ALA A 88 18.55 -1.84 -11.57
CA ALA A 88 17.23 -1.64 -12.17
C ALA A 88 16.09 -1.91 -11.18
N GLY A 89 16.22 -2.92 -10.32
CA GLY A 89 15.28 -3.20 -9.24
C GLY A 89 15.17 -2.03 -8.26
N ILE A 90 16.30 -1.46 -7.85
CA ILE A 90 16.37 -0.26 -7.00
C ILE A 90 15.70 0.93 -7.71
N ALA A 91 16.05 1.19 -8.98
CA ALA A 91 15.45 2.27 -9.76
C ALA A 91 13.93 2.11 -9.92
N LEU A 92 13.46 0.88 -10.20
CA LEU A 92 12.04 0.55 -10.30
C LEU A 92 11.30 0.80 -8.99
N SER A 93 11.91 0.43 -7.84
CA SER A 93 11.33 0.65 -6.52
C SER A 93 11.12 2.13 -6.20
N GLN A 94 11.88 3.01 -6.83
CA GLN A 94 11.79 4.47 -6.74
C GLN A 94 11.02 5.10 -7.91
N MET A 95 10.32 4.28 -8.71
CA MET A 95 9.56 4.72 -9.89
C MET A 95 10.41 5.45 -10.95
N ARG A 96 11.71 5.22 -10.98
CA ARG A 96 12.63 5.73 -12.02
C ARG A 96 12.66 4.78 -13.20
N TYR A 97 11.54 4.74 -13.93
CA TYR A 97 11.28 3.73 -14.95
C TYR A 97 12.26 3.80 -16.13
N ASP A 98 12.57 5.01 -16.62
CA ASP A 98 13.48 5.18 -17.75
C ASP A 98 14.90 4.73 -17.40
N GLU A 99 15.34 4.98 -16.15
CA GLU A 99 16.63 4.48 -15.65
C GLU A 99 16.63 2.95 -15.58
N ALA A 100 15.57 2.34 -15.03
CA ALA A 100 15.46 0.88 -14.97
C ALA A 100 15.50 0.25 -16.38
N VAL A 101 14.83 0.84 -17.36
CA VAL A 101 14.86 0.38 -18.76
C VAL A 101 16.26 0.49 -19.33
N SER A 102 16.94 1.62 -19.15
CA SER A 102 18.30 1.85 -19.67
C SER A 102 19.32 0.87 -19.09
N LEU A 103 19.25 0.60 -17.78
CA LEU A 103 20.12 -0.38 -17.11
C LEU A 103 19.95 -1.81 -17.65
N LEU A 104 18.75 -2.14 -18.11
CA LEU A 104 18.39 -3.47 -18.59
C LEU A 104 18.47 -3.61 -20.12
N GLU A 105 18.92 -2.59 -20.84
CA GLU A 105 19.10 -2.67 -22.28
C GLU A 105 20.08 -3.81 -22.63
N GLY A 106 19.68 -4.67 -23.59
CA GLY A 106 20.47 -5.82 -24.00
C GLY A 106 20.48 -7.00 -23.01
N GLN A 107 19.83 -6.89 -21.85
CA GLN A 107 19.70 -8.01 -20.90
C GLN A 107 18.49 -8.88 -21.26
N GLU A 108 18.73 -10.18 -21.48
CA GLU A 108 17.72 -11.10 -22.01
C GLU A 108 17.19 -12.11 -20.97
N SER A 109 17.71 -12.06 -19.73
CA SER A 109 17.27 -12.93 -18.66
C SER A 109 15.80 -12.73 -18.29
N ARG A 110 15.18 -13.75 -17.70
CA ARG A 110 13.78 -13.70 -17.22
C ARG A 110 13.57 -12.52 -16.26
N ASP A 111 14.51 -12.31 -15.34
CA ASP A 111 14.43 -11.22 -14.35
C ASP A 111 14.54 -9.86 -15.01
N ALA A 112 15.48 -9.68 -15.93
CA ALA A 112 15.66 -8.43 -16.67
C ALA A 112 14.41 -8.10 -17.50
N ARG A 113 13.86 -9.08 -18.24
CA ARG A 113 12.60 -8.91 -19.00
C ARG A 113 11.43 -8.55 -18.09
N GLY A 114 11.29 -9.26 -16.97
CA GLY A 114 10.23 -9.00 -16.00
C GLY A 114 10.27 -7.60 -15.39
N LEU A 115 11.47 -7.10 -15.03
CA LEU A 115 11.66 -5.74 -14.53
C LEU A 115 11.45 -4.68 -15.61
N ARG A 116 11.99 -4.90 -16.81
CA ARG A 116 11.84 -4.00 -17.95
C ARG A 116 10.39 -3.88 -18.40
N ALA A 117 9.67 -5.00 -18.44
CA ALA A 117 8.23 -5.02 -18.71
C ALA A 117 7.43 -4.18 -17.71
N ARG A 118 7.72 -4.31 -16.42
CA ARG A 118 7.08 -3.49 -15.37
C ARG A 118 7.41 -2.01 -15.54
N ALA A 119 8.67 -1.68 -15.83
CA ALA A 119 9.07 -0.30 -16.07
C ALA A 119 8.30 0.30 -17.28
N TYR A 120 8.16 -0.43 -18.38
CA TYR A 120 7.36 0.00 -19.53
C TYR A 120 5.86 0.11 -19.19
N TRP A 121 5.30 -0.86 -18.47
CA TRP A 121 3.91 -0.84 -18.08
C TRP A 121 3.58 0.37 -17.20
N TYR A 122 4.36 0.60 -16.15
CA TYR A 122 4.11 1.70 -15.21
C TYR A 122 4.45 3.09 -15.76
N SER A 123 5.29 3.17 -16.79
CA SER A 123 5.54 4.41 -17.53
C SER A 123 4.54 4.65 -18.67
N GLY A 124 3.60 3.71 -18.93
CA GLY A 124 2.58 3.84 -19.96
C GLY A 124 3.06 3.46 -21.37
N GLN A 125 4.23 2.85 -21.53
CA GLN A 125 4.75 2.37 -22.79
C GLN A 125 4.16 0.98 -23.15
N LEU A 126 2.84 0.95 -23.40
CA LEU A 126 2.05 -0.28 -23.48
C LEU A 126 2.57 -1.30 -24.48
N GLY A 127 2.89 -0.88 -25.71
CA GLY A 127 3.39 -1.77 -26.74
C GLY A 127 4.68 -2.51 -26.34
N LYS A 128 5.64 -1.77 -25.77
CA LYS A 128 6.90 -2.35 -25.29
C LYS A 128 6.69 -3.27 -24.09
N ALA A 129 5.78 -2.91 -23.17
CA ALA A 129 5.42 -3.77 -22.05
C ALA A 129 4.85 -5.11 -22.54
N ALA A 130 3.94 -5.08 -23.54
CA ALA A 130 3.39 -6.28 -24.15
C ALA A 130 4.47 -7.15 -24.78
N GLU A 131 5.38 -6.56 -25.58
CA GLU A 131 6.47 -7.30 -26.23
C GLU A 131 7.37 -8.04 -25.24
N GLU A 132 7.78 -7.38 -24.15
CA GLU A 132 8.62 -8.01 -23.14
C GLU A 132 7.89 -9.13 -22.40
N LEU A 133 6.61 -8.93 -22.07
CA LEU A 133 5.81 -9.92 -21.37
C LEU A 133 5.45 -11.11 -22.27
N GLU A 134 5.17 -10.90 -23.54
CA GLU A 134 4.93 -11.97 -24.52
C GLU A 134 6.15 -12.89 -24.62
N ARG A 135 7.35 -12.30 -24.78
CA ARG A 135 8.60 -13.06 -24.78
C ARG A 135 8.87 -13.78 -23.47
N LEU A 136 8.51 -13.16 -22.33
CA LEU A 136 8.62 -13.82 -21.02
C LEU A 136 7.69 -15.04 -20.91
N LEU A 137 6.46 -14.91 -21.44
CA LEU A 137 5.44 -15.98 -21.43
C LEU A 137 5.65 -17.07 -22.48
N GLU A 138 6.57 -16.90 -23.46
CA GLU A 138 7.02 -17.97 -24.36
C GLU A 138 7.70 -19.12 -23.58
N ASP A 139 8.25 -18.81 -22.41
CA ASP A 139 8.82 -19.81 -21.54
C ASP A 139 7.70 -20.59 -20.80
N PRO A 140 7.53 -21.89 -21.03
CA PRO A 140 6.44 -22.69 -20.44
C PRO A 140 6.52 -22.84 -18.93
N GLU A 141 7.68 -22.55 -18.32
CA GLU A 141 7.85 -22.56 -16.88
C GLU A 141 7.31 -21.29 -16.21
N VAL A 142 7.17 -20.20 -16.98
CA VAL A 142 6.63 -18.92 -16.47
C VAL A 142 5.11 -18.98 -16.45
N LYS A 143 4.55 -19.08 -15.23
CA LYS A 143 3.10 -19.03 -14.98
C LYS A 143 2.80 -17.78 -14.18
N ASP A 144 2.72 -16.64 -14.85
CA ASP A 144 2.44 -15.34 -14.24
C ASP A 144 1.07 -14.79 -14.71
N PRO A 145 0.00 -14.94 -13.90
CA PRO A 145 -1.34 -14.44 -14.24
C PRO A 145 -1.36 -12.92 -14.41
N TRP A 146 -0.53 -12.17 -13.67
CA TRP A 146 -0.39 -10.74 -13.84
C TRP A 146 0.13 -10.42 -15.25
N ALA A 147 1.21 -11.07 -15.67
CA ALA A 147 1.79 -10.88 -17.00
C ALA A 147 0.76 -11.18 -18.11
N GLN A 148 0.02 -12.28 -17.99
CA GLN A 148 -1.04 -12.64 -18.95
C GLN A 148 -2.14 -11.57 -19.05
N GLY A 149 -2.59 -11.05 -17.91
CA GLY A 149 -3.60 -10.00 -17.86
C GLY A 149 -3.09 -8.67 -18.42
N VAL A 150 -1.85 -8.30 -18.08
CA VAL A 150 -1.24 -7.06 -18.57
C VAL A 150 -0.99 -7.10 -20.07
N VAL A 151 -0.57 -8.22 -20.64
CA VAL A 151 -0.43 -8.36 -22.11
C VAL A 151 -1.76 -8.06 -22.81
N GLN A 152 -2.87 -8.63 -22.31
CA GLN A 152 -4.18 -8.39 -22.91
C GLN A 152 -4.59 -6.90 -22.82
N LEU A 153 -4.36 -6.26 -21.67
CA LEU A 153 -4.59 -4.83 -21.49
C LEU A 153 -3.69 -3.99 -22.39
N ALA A 154 -2.41 -4.27 -22.41
CA ALA A 154 -1.44 -3.51 -23.19
C ALA A 154 -1.75 -3.55 -24.69
N ARG A 155 -2.07 -4.73 -25.24
CA ARG A 155 -2.46 -4.88 -26.66
C ARG A 155 -3.79 -4.21 -26.98
N SER A 156 -4.80 -4.32 -26.08
CA SER A 156 -6.08 -3.65 -26.28
C SER A 156 -6.05 -2.15 -25.98
N GLY A 157 -5.00 -1.68 -25.33
CA GLY A 157 -4.81 -0.29 -24.92
C GLY A 157 -3.91 0.53 -25.82
N GLU A 158 -3.47 0.00 -26.94
CA GLU A 158 -2.57 0.73 -27.85
C GLU A 158 -3.21 2.06 -28.30
N GLY A 159 -2.47 3.16 -28.15
CA GLY A 159 -2.95 4.51 -28.42
C GLY A 159 -3.76 5.16 -27.28
N ARG A 160 -4.01 4.46 -26.15
CA ARG A 160 -4.62 5.06 -24.96
C ARG A 160 -3.60 5.77 -24.10
N GLU A 161 -4.07 6.75 -23.33
CA GLU A 161 -3.33 7.43 -22.28
C GLU A 161 -3.84 6.91 -20.91
N PRO A 162 -3.11 5.98 -20.26
CA PRO A 162 -3.55 5.40 -19.01
C PRO A 162 -3.76 6.44 -17.90
N PHE A 163 -4.83 6.30 -17.12
CA PHE A 163 -5.16 7.12 -15.97
C PHE A 163 -5.37 8.62 -16.28
N ARG A 164 -5.92 8.95 -17.42
CA ARG A 164 -6.19 10.33 -17.82
C ARG A 164 -7.27 10.97 -16.94
N VAL A 165 -6.87 11.94 -16.12
CA VAL A 165 -7.78 12.67 -15.23
C VAL A 165 -8.49 13.77 -16.03
N THR A 166 -9.81 13.87 -15.88
CA THR A 166 -10.67 14.84 -16.57
C THR A 166 -11.73 15.40 -15.62
N GLY A 167 -12.35 16.51 -15.98
CA GLY A 167 -13.43 17.14 -15.23
C GLY A 167 -12.95 17.99 -14.07
N ALA A 168 -13.47 17.79 -12.86
CA ALA A 168 -13.09 18.58 -11.69
C ALA A 168 -11.69 18.19 -11.18
N LEU A 169 -11.01 19.16 -10.57
CA LEU A 169 -9.69 18.96 -9.99
C LEU A 169 -9.74 18.35 -8.57
N LEU A 170 -10.93 18.30 -7.96
CA LEU A 170 -11.15 17.82 -6.59
C LEU A 170 -12.46 17.04 -6.51
N ALA A 171 -12.44 15.91 -5.83
CA ALA A 171 -13.60 15.18 -5.38
C ALA A 171 -13.48 14.85 -3.90
N VAL A 172 -14.56 15.06 -3.16
CA VAL A 172 -14.75 14.59 -1.79
C VAL A 172 -15.89 13.59 -1.81
N VAL A 173 -15.64 12.40 -1.31
CA VAL A 173 -16.57 11.28 -1.33
C VAL A 173 -16.76 10.78 0.10
N ASP A 174 -17.99 10.75 0.59
CA ASP A 174 -18.29 10.21 1.91
C ASP A 174 -18.18 8.68 1.88
N MET A 175 -17.39 8.13 2.80
CA MET A 175 -17.19 6.69 2.93
C MET A 175 -18.27 6.09 3.85
N PRO A 176 -18.91 4.96 3.46
CA PRO A 176 -19.84 4.27 4.33
C PRO A 176 -19.10 3.72 5.57
N ARG A 177 -19.73 3.86 6.73
CA ARG A 177 -19.22 3.24 7.95
C ARG A 177 -19.52 1.75 7.94
N VAL A 178 -18.48 0.95 8.04
CA VAL A 178 -18.55 -0.50 8.11
C VAL A 178 -17.94 -1.01 9.43
N PRO A 179 -18.29 -2.23 9.88
CA PRO A 179 -17.83 -2.75 11.16
C PRO A 179 -16.31 -2.93 11.27
N VAL A 180 -15.63 -3.09 10.14
CA VAL A 180 -14.17 -3.25 10.05
C VAL A 180 -13.54 -1.97 9.53
N PRO A 181 -12.32 -1.61 9.94
CA PRO A 181 -11.63 -0.40 9.49
C PRO A 181 -11.16 -0.54 8.02
N THR A 182 -12.12 -0.59 7.10
CA THR A 182 -11.90 -0.77 5.66
C THR A 182 -12.30 0.49 4.91
N MET A 183 -11.51 0.88 3.94
CA MET A 183 -11.74 2.07 3.12
C MET A 183 -12.65 1.72 1.94
N ILE A 184 -13.95 1.91 2.10
CA ILE A 184 -14.93 1.72 1.02
C ILE A 184 -15.29 3.07 0.43
N VAL A 185 -15.13 3.19 -0.88
CA VAL A 185 -15.35 4.42 -1.63
C VAL A 185 -16.51 4.21 -2.62
N PRO A 186 -17.66 4.89 -2.45
CA PRO A 186 -18.68 4.96 -3.48
C PRO A 186 -18.18 5.73 -4.70
N LEU A 187 -18.29 5.14 -5.88
CA LEU A 187 -17.88 5.76 -7.14
C LEU A 187 -18.71 5.21 -8.29
N GLU A 188 -18.48 5.70 -9.50
CA GLU A 188 -19.08 5.12 -10.69
C GLU A 188 -18.01 4.39 -11.52
N LEU A 189 -18.35 3.17 -11.94
CA LEU A 189 -17.59 2.35 -12.88
C LEU A 189 -18.32 2.35 -14.21
N ASN A 190 -17.73 2.95 -15.25
CA ASN A 190 -18.34 3.09 -16.57
C ASN A 190 -19.77 3.72 -16.55
N GLY A 191 -20.01 4.62 -15.59
CA GLY A 191 -21.31 5.29 -15.40
C GLY A 191 -22.25 4.62 -14.41
N GLU A 192 -21.96 3.39 -13.97
CA GLU A 192 -22.77 2.65 -13.01
C GLU A 192 -22.27 2.86 -11.57
N PRO A 193 -23.15 3.18 -10.60
CA PRO A 193 -22.76 3.37 -9.21
C PRO A 193 -22.34 2.05 -8.57
N VAL A 194 -21.15 2.02 -7.96
CA VAL A 194 -20.57 0.84 -7.32
C VAL A 194 -19.85 1.20 -6.03
N LEU A 195 -19.48 0.18 -5.25
CA LEU A 195 -18.56 0.30 -4.13
C LEU A 195 -17.19 -0.24 -4.52
N GLY A 196 -16.17 0.61 -4.41
CA GLY A 196 -14.77 0.22 -4.49
C GLY A 196 -14.15 0.12 -3.10
N MET A 197 -13.12 -0.70 -2.95
CA MET A 197 -12.29 -0.76 -1.75
C MET A 197 -10.88 -0.31 -2.08
N VAL A 198 -10.30 0.55 -1.26
CA VAL A 198 -8.88 0.91 -1.36
C VAL A 198 -8.04 -0.29 -0.94
N ALA A 199 -7.10 -0.68 -1.79
CA ALA A 199 -6.23 -1.84 -1.58
C ALA A 199 -4.78 -1.46 -1.91
N THR A 200 -4.06 -0.92 -0.94
CA THR A 200 -2.67 -0.47 -1.13
C THR A 200 -1.66 -1.61 -1.22
N GLY A 201 -2.07 -2.83 -0.89
CA GLY A 201 -1.30 -4.05 -1.17
C GLY A 201 -1.44 -4.54 -2.62
N ALA A 202 -2.42 -4.02 -3.39
CA ALA A 202 -2.59 -4.33 -4.81
C ALA A 202 -1.97 -3.24 -5.69
N ALA A 203 -1.23 -3.66 -6.73
CA ALA A 203 -0.66 -2.73 -7.70
C ALA A 203 -1.74 -2.15 -8.62
N GLU A 204 -2.57 -3.00 -9.18
CA GLU A 204 -3.52 -2.68 -10.24
C GLU A 204 -4.92 -2.40 -9.67
N VAL A 205 -5.74 -1.75 -10.48
CA VAL A 205 -7.18 -1.79 -10.29
C VAL A 205 -7.67 -3.18 -10.65
N GLU A 206 -8.49 -3.78 -9.78
CA GLU A 206 -9.09 -5.08 -10.01
C GLU A 206 -10.61 -4.94 -9.99
N ILE A 207 -11.31 -5.55 -10.96
CA ILE A 207 -12.77 -5.51 -11.05
C ILE A 207 -13.37 -6.89 -10.78
N ASP A 208 -14.55 -6.90 -10.14
CA ASP A 208 -15.33 -8.12 -9.89
C ASP A 208 -15.95 -8.61 -11.20
N GLY A 209 -15.17 -9.32 -11.97
CA GLY A 209 -15.57 -9.79 -13.31
C GLY A 209 -15.63 -11.30 -13.46
N GLY A 210 -15.28 -12.05 -12.40
CA GLY A 210 -15.22 -13.51 -12.46
C GLY A 210 -14.27 -13.99 -13.57
N GLN A 211 -14.81 -14.64 -14.61
CA GLN A 211 -14.04 -15.16 -15.75
C GLN A 211 -13.97 -14.18 -16.95
N GLN A 212 -14.38 -12.93 -16.78
CA GLN A 212 -14.28 -11.93 -17.85
C GLN A 212 -12.81 -11.58 -18.13
N LYS A 213 -12.57 -10.99 -19.32
CA LYS A 213 -11.23 -10.52 -19.68
C LYS A 213 -10.89 -9.22 -18.95
N PRO A 214 -9.61 -8.92 -18.70
CA PRO A 214 -9.16 -7.60 -18.27
C PRO A 214 -9.69 -6.50 -19.21
N ALA A 215 -10.00 -5.33 -18.65
CA ALA A 215 -10.68 -4.27 -19.39
C ALA A 215 -10.14 -2.87 -19.06
N TRP A 216 -10.29 -1.96 -20.02
CA TRP A 216 -10.10 -0.53 -19.81
C TRP A 216 -11.41 0.09 -19.36
N VAL A 217 -11.40 0.76 -18.21
CA VAL A 217 -12.59 1.31 -17.59
C VAL A 217 -12.48 2.80 -17.31
N SER A 218 -13.60 3.45 -17.04
CA SER A 218 -13.69 4.82 -16.55
C SER A 218 -14.20 4.82 -15.13
N LEU A 219 -13.53 5.58 -14.24
CA LEU A 219 -13.91 5.71 -12.84
C LEU A 219 -14.28 7.16 -12.56
N ARG A 220 -15.43 7.41 -11.92
CA ARG A 220 -15.84 8.76 -11.53
C ARG A 220 -16.02 8.86 -10.02
N PHE A 221 -15.26 9.77 -9.42
CA PHE A 221 -15.29 10.10 -8.00
C PHE A 221 -16.16 11.34 -7.75
N GLY A 222 -17.12 11.21 -6.86
CA GLY A 222 -18.11 12.26 -6.65
C GLY A 222 -18.84 12.61 -7.93
N ARG A 223 -19.14 13.91 -8.13
CA ARG A 223 -19.97 14.33 -9.29
C ARG A 223 -19.18 14.58 -10.56
N ARG A 224 -17.88 14.88 -10.50
CA ARG A 224 -17.20 15.48 -11.66
C ARG A 224 -15.74 15.06 -11.89
N LEU A 225 -15.02 14.47 -10.92
CA LEU A 225 -13.65 14.02 -11.14
C LEU A 225 -13.72 12.64 -11.79
N GLU A 226 -13.24 12.54 -13.01
CA GLU A 226 -13.25 11.29 -13.77
C GLU A 226 -11.83 10.89 -14.16
N VAL A 227 -11.50 9.61 -14.00
CA VAL A 227 -10.26 9.01 -14.48
C VAL A 227 -10.62 8.05 -15.60
N LYS A 228 -10.18 8.36 -16.82
CA LYS A 228 -10.41 7.56 -18.03
C LYS A 228 -9.22 6.65 -18.31
N ASP A 229 -9.49 5.68 -19.14
CA ASP A 229 -8.46 4.74 -19.60
C ASP A 229 -7.71 4.08 -18.44
N VAL A 230 -8.48 3.60 -17.43
CA VAL A 230 -7.94 2.89 -16.27
C VAL A 230 -7.84 1.41 -16.64
N PRO A 231 -6.60 0.84 -16.67
CA PRO A 231 -6.44 -0.59 -16.88
C PRO A 231 -6.89 -1.36 -15.63
N ALA A 232 -7.76 -2.34 -15.79
CA ALA A 232 -8.31 -3.13 -14.73
C ALA A 232 -8.17 -4.63 -15.01
N LEU A 233 -7.56 -5.34 -14.06
CA LEU A 233 -7.50 -6.80 -14.07
C LEU A 233 -8.80 -7.38 -13.53
N ASN A 234 -9.08 -8.64 -13.84
CA ASN A 234 -10.25 -9.33 -13.30
C ASN A 234 -9.88 -10.17 -12.08
N ARG A 235 -10.73 -10.11 -11.09
CA ARG A 235 -10.65 -10.93 -9.88
C ARG A 235 -12.03 -11.31 -9.39
N ASP A 236 -12.17 -12.47 -8.76
CA ASP A 236 -13.38 -12.80 -7.99
C ASP A 236 -13.33 -12.08 -6.63
N LEU A 237 -14.18 -11.08 -6.45
CA LEU A 237 -14.30 -10.30 -5.21
C LEU A 237 -15.46 -10.78 -4.32
N SER A 238 -16.13 -11.87 -4.66
CA SER A 238 -17.28 -12.38 -3.90
C SER A 238 -16.94 -12.75 -2.46
N GLY A 239 -15.77 -13.37 -2.23
CA GLY A 239 -15.25 -13.69 -0.91
C GLY A 239 -14.98 -12.44 -0.07
N LEU A 240 -14.37 -11.41 -0.68
CA LEU A 240 -14.12 -10.13 -0.05
C LEU A 240 -15.42 -9.41 0.31
N SER A 241 -16.37 -9.36 -0.62
CA SER A 241 -17.69 -8.74 -0.42
C SER A 241 -18.43 -9.36 0.78
N ARG A 242 -18.38 -10.70 0.93
CA ARG A 242 -18.96 -11.38 2.09
C ARG A 242 -18.27 -11.00 3.41
N ARG A 243 -16.95 -10.92 3.42
CA ARG A 243 -16.18 -10.55 4.65
C ARG A 243 -16.44 -9.11 5.09
N VAL A 244 -16.48 -8.20 4.13
CA VAL A 244 -16.70 -6.76 4.39
C VAL A 244 -18.18 -6.47 4.68
N GLY A 245 -19.09 -7.35 4.26
CA GLY A 245 -20.54 -7.14 4.39
C GLY A 245 -21.10 -6.09 3.41
N ALA A 246 -20.39 -5.85 2.30
CA ALA A 246 -20.78 -4.88 1.28
C ALA A 246 -20.42 -5.41 -0.13
N PRO A 247 -21.21 -5.11 -1.19
CA PRO A 247 -20.98 -5.59 -2.54
C PRO A 247 -19.81 -4.84 -3.20
N ILE A 248 -18.58 -5.23 -2.89
CA ILE A 248 -17.38 -4.63 -3.48
C ILE A 248 -17.26 -5.07 -4.94
N LYS A 249 -17.21 -4.10 -5.85
CA LYS A 249 -17.11 -4.32 -7.31
C LYS A 249 -15.75 -4.02 -7.88
N LEU A 250 -14.89 -3.31 -7.13
CA LEU A 250 -13.51 -3.09 -7.56
C LEU A 250 -12.58 -2.84 -6.37
N LEU A 251 -11.30 -3.15 -6.59
CA LEU A 251 -10.20 -2.71 -5.74
C LEU A 251 -9.51 -1.52 -6.41
N LEU A 252 -9.28 -0.47 -5.63
CA LEU A 252 -8.54 0.70 -6.04
C LEU A 252 -7.06 0.49 -5.69
N GLY A 253 -6.29 -0.02 -6.65
CA GLY A 253 -4.88 -0.30 -6.47
C GLY A 253 -3.99 0.93 -6.51
N VAL A 254 -2.74 0.75 -6.08
CA VAL A 254 -1.75 1.83 -5.91
C VAL A 254 -1.50 2.61 -7.20
N ASN A 255 -1.50 1.94 -8.36
CA ASN A 255 -1.21 2.60 -9.64
C ASN A 255 -2.27 3.66 -10.01
N LEU A 256 -3.50 3.50 -9.57
CA LEU A 256 -4.52 4.53 -9.66
C LEU A 256 -4.31 5.61 -8.57
N LEU A 257 -4.14 5.18 -7.32
CA LEU A 257 -4.09 6.10 -6.18
C LEU A 257 -2.94 7.11 -6.28
N ARG A 258 -1.77 6.68 -6.77
CA ARG A 258 -0.60 7.54 -6.96
C ARG A 258 -0.75 8.58 -8.08
N ARG A 259 -1.67 8.36 -9.03
CA ARG A 259 -1.99 9.34 -10.09
C ARG A 259 -2.91 10.45 -9.57
N LEU A 260 -3.59 10.17 -8.47
CA LEU A 260 -4.39 11.13 -7.72
C LEU A 260 -3.65 11.44 -6.42
N ASN A 261 -3.71 12.68 -5.96
CA ASN A 261 -3.24 13.01 -4.61
C ASN A 261 -4.40 12.72 -3.66
N VAL A 262 -4.43 11.51 -3.08
CA VAL A 262 -5.56 11.03 -2.30
C VAL A 262 -5.35 11.26 -0.80
N THR A 263 -6.44 11.58 -0.08
CA THR A 263 -6.47 11.62 1.38
C THR A 263 -7.54 10.67 1.89
N PHE A 264 -7.17 9.87 2.85
CA PHE A 264 -8.04 9.00 3.62
C PHE A 264 -8.28 9.62 4.98
N ASP A 265 -9.49 10.08 5.23
CA ASP A 265 -9.90 10.69 6.49
C ASP A 265 -10.96 9.81 7.16
N PHE A 266 -10.51 8.91 8.03
CA PHE A 266 -11.42 8.01 8.74
C PHE A 266 -12.29 8.72 9.78
N TYR A 267 -11.79 9.82 10.33
CA TYR A 267 -12.55 10.61 11.31
C TYR A 267 -13.74 11.30 10.64
N ALA A 268 -13.49 11.99 9.55
CA ALA A 268 -14.55 12.61 8.75
C ALA A 268 -15.32 11.57 7.91
N SER A 269 -14.85 10.31 7.83
CA SER A 269 -15.35 9.27 6.93
C SER A 269 -15.34 9.74 5.48
N GLN A 270 -14.22 10.32 5.03
CA GLN A 270 -14.09 10.91 3.69
C GLN A 270 -12.88 10.37 2.94
N PHE A 271 -13.09 10.12 1.66
CA PHE A 271 -12.05 9.92 0.67
C PHE A 271 -11.96 11.19 -0.19
N VAL A 272 -10.76 11.76 -0.28
CA VAL A 272 -10.54 12.97 -1.07
C VAL A 272 -9.55 12.66 -2.18
N ALA A 273 -9.93 12.89 -3.44
CA ALA A 273 -9.07 12.76 -4.60
C ALA A 273 -8.80 14.12 -5.24
N ARG A 274 -7.55 14.40 -5.62
CA ARG A 274 -7.13 15.67 -6.22
C ARG A 274 -6.28 15.43 -7.46
N ALA A 275 -6.48 16.25 -8.50
CA ALA A 275 -5.62 16.30 -9.68
C ALA A 275 -4.36 17.18 -9.47
N PHE A 276 -4.16 17.73 -8.29
CA PHE A 276 -3.04 18.59 -7.91
C PHE A 276 -2.46 18.18 -6.56
N ALA A 277 -1.18 18.46 -6.33
CA ALA A 277 -0.53 18.23 -5.05
C ALA A 277 -1.03 19.26 -4.01
N PRO A 278 -1.60 18.83 -2.88
CA PRO A 278 -1.95 19.73 -1.80
C PRO A 278 -0.68 20.24 -1.11
N PRO A 279 -0.74 21.38 -0.40
CA PRO A 279 0.37 21.80 0.44
C PRO A 279 0.57 20.78 1.59
N PRO A 280 1.82 20.59 2.06
CA PRO A 280 2.08 19.71 3.19
C PRO A 280 1.39 20.23 4.44
N PRO A 281 0.69 19.36 5.21
CA PRO A 281 0.12 19.77 6.49
C PRO A 281 1.23 20.12 7.50
N PRO A 282 1.04 21.16 8.34
CA PRO A 282 2.11 21.72 9.18
C PRO A 282 2.79 20.73 10.15
N GLU A 283 2.06 19.74 10.64
CA GLU A 283 2.56 18.77 11.65
C GLU A 283 2.51 17.33 11.16
N ALA A 284 2.36 17.12 9.85
CA ALA A 284 2.34 15.78 9.29
C ALA A 284 3.70 15.09 9.38
N ALA A 285 3.72 13.83 9.77
CA ALA A 285 4.88 12.98 9.54
C ALA A 285 4.94 12.61 8.06
N ALA A 286 6.08 12.84 7.43
CA ALA A 286 6.34 12.44 6.06
C ALA A 286 7.03 11.07 6.05
N LEU A 287 6.43 10.09 5.38
CA LEU A 287 7.01 8.78 5.14
C LEU A 287 7.39 8.65 3.67
N GLU A 288 8.66 8.42 3.42
CA GLU A 288 9.13 8.05 2.07
C GLU A 288 8.65 6.66 1.72
N LEU A 289 8.18 6.52 0.48
CA LEU A 289 7.67 5.26 -0.04
C LEU A 289 8.58 4.71 -1.13
N SER A 290 8.75 3.39 -1.08
CA SER A 290 9.29 2.59 -2.16
C SER A 290 8.25 1.57 -2.62
N TYR A 291 8.49 0.90 -3.74
CA TYR A 291 7.50 0.00 -4.33
C TYR A 291 8.10 -1.37 -4.67
N ILE A 292 7.59 -2.42 -4.06
CA ILE A 292 7.98 -3.79 -4.42
C ILE A 292 7.48 -4.06 -5.84
N LYS A 293 8.41 -4.35 -6.75
CA LYS A 293 8.10 -4.60 -8.18
C LYS A 293 7.19 -3.53 -8.82
N GLY A 294 7.24 -2.29 -8.30
CA GLY A 294 6.41 -1.19 -8.77
C GLY A 294 4.95 -1.22 -8.29
N GLY A 295 4.58 -2.11 -7.38
CA GLY A 295 3.20 -2.32 -6.93
C GLY A 295 2.95 -2.17 -5.43
N GLY A 296 3.55 -2.99 -4.58
CA GLY A 296 3.32 -2.92 -3.14
C GLY A 296 4.02 -1.72 -2.51
N MET A 297 3.29 -0.86 -1.78
CA MET A 297 3.86 0.30 -1.06
C MET A 297 4.63 -0.16 0.17
N VAL A 298 5.90 0.20 0.28
CA VAL A 298 6.72 -0.09 1.46
C VAL A 298 7.33 1.17 2.05
N THR A 299 7.49 1.18 3.36
CA THR A 299 8.13 2.26 4.11
C THR A 299 9.01 1.72 5.22
N ARG A 300 9.91 2.56 5.74
CA ARG A 300 10.72 2.24 6.92
C ARG A 300 10.09 2.77 8.20
N GLY A 301 10.21 1.97 9.25
CA GLY A 301 9.96 2.38 10.63
C GLY A 301 11.13 1.96 11.53
N ARG A 302 11.00 2.18 12.83
CA ARG A 302 11.95 1.69 13.85
C ARG A 302 11.19 0.99 14.98
N LEU A 303 11.77 -0.11 15.45
CA LEU A 303 11.22 -0.91 16.54
C LEU A 303 11.85 -0.47 17.87
N GLY A 304 11.42 0.68 18.39
CA GLY A 304 11.92 1.30 19.62
C GLY A 304 12.07 2.81 19.48
N ALA A 305 12.26 3.53 20.59
CA ALA A 305 12.32 4.99 20.64
C ALA A 305 13.70 5.56 20.33
N GLU A 306 14.75 4.79 20.61
CA GLU A 306 16.12 5.26 20.45
C GLU A 306 16.52 5.39 18.98
N ALA A 307 17.41 6.33 18.67
CA ALA A 307 17.92 6.48 17.31
C ALA A 307 18.67 5.23 16.82
N THR A 308 19.23 4.46 17.73
CA THR A 308 19.92 3.19 17.50
C THR A 308 19.00 1.97 17.46
N SER A 309 17.69 2.15 17.69
CA SER A 309 16.73 1.06 17.61
C SER A 309 16.70 0.46 16.21
N PRO A 310 16.46 -0.86 16.08
CA PRO A 310 16.47 -1.53 14.79
C PRO A 310 15.49 -0.89 13.79
N GLY A 311 15.97 -0.63 12.58
CA GLY A 311 15.11 -0.29 11.44
C GLY A 311 14.32 -1.51 11.00
N ALA A 312 13.10 -1.27 10.55
CA ALA A 312 12.19 -2.29 10.05
C ALA A 312 11.48 -1.83 8.78
N SER A 313 11.24 -2.77 7.89
CA SER A 313 10.57 -2.55 6.60
C SER A 313 9.13 -3.03 6.67
N PHE A 314 8.19 -2.18 6.29
CA PHE A 314 6.77 -2.46 6.35
C PHE A 314 6.08 -2.29 5.00
N LEU A 315 5.34 -3.30 4.58
CA LEU A 315 4.32 -3.13 3.54
C LEU A 315 3.14 -2.36 4.14
N ILE A 316 2.57 -1.41 3.41
CA ILE A 316 1.31 -0.76 3.78
C ILE A 316 0.20 -1.42 2.97
N ASP A 317 -0.62 -2.25 3.63
CA ASP A 317 -1.73 -2.96 2.99
C ASP A 317 -3.04 -2.71 3.72
N THR A 318 -3.85 -1.82 3.16
CA THR A 318 -5.19 -1.50 3.68
C THR A 318 -6.21 -2.63 3.50
N GLY A 319 -5.86 -3.69 2.80
CA GLY A 319 -6.64 -4.93 2.75
C GLY A 319 -6.46 -5.80 3.99
N VAL A 320 -5.39 -5.60 4.78
CA VAL A 320 -5.17 -6.23 6.07
C VAL A 320 -5.89 -5.43 7.15
N VAL A 321 -6.85 -6.03 7.84
CA VAL A 321 -7.71 -5.33 8.81
C VAL A 321 -7.06 -5.18 10.20
N PHE A 322 -6.01 -5.92 10.51
CA PHE A 322 -5.27 -5.77 11.76
C PHE A 322 -4.47 -4.46 11.77
N PRO A 323 -4.16 -3.90 12.95
CA PRO A 323 -3.28 -2.74 13.01
C PRO A 323 -1.90 -3.02 12.43
N LEU A 324 -1.33 -4.15 12.80
CA LEU A 324 -0.02 -4.59 12.36
C LEU A 324 0.01 -6.12 12.25
N ALA A 325 0.65 -6.63 11.22
CA ALA A 325 1.07 -8.03 11.16
C ALA A 325 2.60 -8.06 11.11
N MET A 326 3.22 -8.91 11.91
CA MET A 326 4.67 -8.97 12.03
C MET A 326 5.21 -10.32 11.60
N ALA A 327 6.24 -10.30 10.77
CA ALA A 327 7.05 -11.47 10.44
C ALA A 327 7.93 -11.88 11.63
N ASP A 328 8.52 -13.08 11.57
CA ASP A 328 9.45 -13.56 12.59
C ASP A 328 10.64 -12.62 12.78
N SER A 329 11.18 -12.09 11.69
CA SER A 329 12.28 -11.11 11.71
C SER A 329 11.91 -9.85 12.47
N GLY A 330 10.71 -9.32 12.25
CA GLY A 330 10.20 -8.14 12.94
C GLY A 330 10.05 -8.36 14.43
N TRP A 331 9.50 -9.50 14.86
CA TRP A 331 9.40 -9.86 16.26
C TRP A 331 10.77 -10.03 16.91
N GLN A 332 11.71 -10.69 16.21
CA GLN A 332 13.07 -10.85 16.68
C GLN A 332 13.78 -9.48 16.86
N LYS A 333 13.66 -8.57 15.90
CA LYS A 333 14.20 -7.21 15.99
C LYS A 333 13.58 -6.42 17.16
N ALA A 334 12.30 -6.66 17.46
CA ALA A 334 11.61 -6.04 18.60
C ALA A 334 11.96 -6.67 19.95
N GLY A 335 12.73 -7.75 19.98
CA GLY A 335 13.06 -8.50 21.19
C GLY A 335 11.87 -9.21 21.84
N VAL A 336 10.87 -9.62 21.03
CA VAL A 336 9.65 -10.27 21.51
C VAL A 336 9.57 -11.69 20.94
N ASP A 337 9.32 -12.68 21.80
CA ASP A 337 9.11 -14.08 21.39
C ASP A 337 7.62 -14.35 21.12
N PRO A 338 7.21 -14.62 19.88
CA PRO A 338 5.81 -14.89 19.53
C PRO A 338 5.28 -16.26 20.01
N LYS A 339 6.14 -17.13 20.54
CA LYS A 339 5.73 -18.46 21.03
C LYS A 339 4.70 -18.38 22.17
N ALA A 340 4.78 -17.33 22.99
CA ALA A 340 3.90 -17.11 24.13
C ALA A 340 2.56 -16.45 23.77
N PHE A 341 2.34 -16.11 22.49
CA PHE A 341 1.14 -15.42 22.06
C PHE A 341 -0.09 -16.34 22.04
N GLU A 342 -1.23 -15.77 22.36
CA GLU A 342 -2.52 -16.44 22.29
C GLU A 342 -3.06 -16.46 20.87
N ALA A 343 -3.79 -17.53 20.51
CA ALA A 343 -4.45 -17.61 19.23
C ALA A 343 -5.54 -16.53 19.08
N VAL A 344 -5.66 -15.98 17.87
CA VAL A 344 -6.75 -15.06 17.54
C VAL A 344 -8.07 -15.81 17.52
N ALA A 345 -9.09 -15.25 18.17
CA ALA A 345 -10.43 -15.85 18.21
C ALA A 345 -10.98 -16.01 16.76
N GLY A 346 -11.31 -17.25 16.39
CA GLY A 346 -11.85 -17.60 15.08
C GLY A 346 -10.81 -17.98 14.03
N ASP A 347 -9.50 -17.75 14.29
CA ASP A 347 -8.41 -18.19 13.42
C ASP A 347 -7.19 -18.66 14.23
N PRO A 348 -7.07 -19.97 14.49
CA PRO A 348 -5.98 -20.49 15.30
C PRO A 348 -4.59 -20.45 14.61
N SER A 349 -4.53 -20.15 13.30
CA SER A 349 -3.28 -19.96 12.58
C SER A 349 -2.63 -18.61 12.91
N LEU A 350 -3.43 -17.65 13.35
CA LEU A 350 -2.96 -16.34 13.77
C LEU A 350 -2.83 -16.26 15.29
N LYS A 351 -1.78 -15.60 15.74
CA LYS A 351 -1.54 -15.32 17.16
C LYS A 351 -1.49 -13.82 17.38
N GLN A 352 -2.09 -13.36 18.48
CA GLN A 352 -2.10 -11.94 18.86
C GLN A 352 -1.01 -11.62 19.88
N GLY A 353 -0.32 -10.51 19.63
CA GLY A 353 0.69 -9.96 20.51
C GLY A 353 0.64 -8.44 20.55
N VAL A 354 1.59 -7.86 21.25
CA VAL A 354 1.73 -6.40 21.33
C VAL A 354 3.18 -6.05 21.03
N LEU A 355 3.36 -5.26 19.96
CA LEU A 355 4.65 -4.65 19.67
C LEU A 355 4.90 -3.55 20.70
N PRO A 356 6.02 -3.57 21.45
CA PRO A 356 6.26 -2.60 22.53
C PRO A 356 6.26 -1.16 22.05
N ARG A 357 6.86 -0.88 20.89
CA ARG A 357 6.95 0.46 20.31
C ARG A 357 7.27 0.42 18.82
N LEU A 358 6.58 1.27 18.06
CA LEU A 358 6.81 1.51 16.64
C LEU A 358 6.99 3.01 16.41
N MET A 359 8.08 3.41 15.77
CA MET A 359 8.27 4.76 15.26
C MET A 359 7.96 4.80 13.76
N LEU A 360 6.99 5.62 13.37
CA LEU A 360 6.65 5.91 11.97
C LEU A 360 6.86 7.41 11.70
N GLY A 361 7.93 7.75 10.99
CA GLY A 361 8.34 9.14 10.86
C GLY A 361 8.57 9.78 12.23
N SER A 362 7.81 10.83 12.56
CA SER A 362 7.84 11.50 13.86
C SER A 362 6.88 10.91 14.90
N PHE A 363 6.00 9.97 14.51
CA PHE A 363 5.06 9.37 15.44
C PHE A 363 5.68 8.27 16.30
N ASP A 364 5.51 8.40 17.61
CA ASP A 364 5.88 7.40 18.62
C ASP A 364 4.64 6.61 19.03
N LEU A 365 4.54 5.37 18.60
CA LEU A 365 3.39 4.50 18.80
C LEU A 365 3.72 3.41 19.82
N PRO A 366 3.42 3.62 21.11
CA PRO A 366 3.63 2.60 22.14
C PRO A 366 2.56 1.53 22.10
N ARG A 367 2.94 0.28 22.40
CA ARG A 367 2.04 -0.86 22.61
C ARG A 367 1.08 -1.10 21.45
N VAL A 368 1.62 -1.21 20.24
CA VAL A 368 0.81 -1.46 19.02
C VAL A 368 0.32 -2.91 19.01
N PRO A 369 -0.99 -3.17 18.97
CA PRO A 369 -1.52 -4.52 18.79
C PRO A 369 -1.07 -5.07 17.43
N ALA A 370 -0.60 -6.32 17.43
CA ALA A 370 -0.10 -6.96 16.24
C ALA A 370 -0.46 -8.45 16.22
N VAL A 371 -0.48 -9.00 15.00
CA VAL A 371 -0.65 -10.43 14.78
C VAL A 371 0.61 -11.05 14.22
N HIS A 372 0.79 -12.34 14.51
CA HIS A 372 1.82 -13.20 13.95
C HIS A 372 1.15 -14.36 13.19
N GLY A 373 1.78 -14.85 12.12
CA GLY A 373 1.32 -16.02 11.36
C GLY A 373 0.68 -15.68 10.00
N LEU A 374 0.66 -14.39 9.59
CA LEU A 374 0.37 -14.08 8.19
C LEU A 374 1.57 -14.48 7.30
N PRO A 375 1.34 -15.02 6.08
CA PRO A 375 2.40 -15.45 5.16
C PRO A 375 3.05 -14.23 4.46
N ILE A 376 3.81 -13.44 5.22
CA ILE A 376 4.48 -12.21 4.72
C ILE A 376 5.59 -12.58 3.73
N GLU A 377 6.21 -13.72 3.90
CA GLU A 377 7.28 -14.26 3.04
C GLU A 377 6.81 -14.46 1.59
N ASP A 378 5.53 -14.78 1.37
CA ASP A 378 4.97 -14.91 0.02
C ASP A 378 4.98 -13.58 -0.75
N VAL A 379 4.87 -12.45 -0.03
CA VAL A 379 4.95 -11.10 -0.59
C VAL A 379 6.40 -10.73 -0.94
N GLU A 380 7.36 -11.18 -0.15
CA GLU A 380 8.78 -10.90 -0.34
C GLU A 380 9.35 -11.55 -1.60
N GLN A 381 8.78 -12.71 -1.99
CA GLN A 381 9.33 -13.51 -3.08
C GLN A 381 9.52 -12.72 -4.37
N GLY A 382 10.79 -12.61 -4.78
CA GLY A 382 11.21 -11.90 -5.98
C GLY A 382 11.08 -10.36 -5.92
N GLY A 383 10.79 -9.78 -4.75
CA GLY A 383 10.71 -8.32 -4.56
C GLY A 383 12.04 -7.65 -4.28
N GLY A 384 13.03 -8.40 -3.82
CA GLY A 384 14.34 -7.88 -3.42
C GLY A 384 14.33 -7.07 -2.13
N ILE A 385 13.17 -6.95 -1.47
CA ILE A 385 12.98 -6.22 -0.21
C ILE A 385 12.44 -7.20 0.83
N HIS A 386 13.11 -7.28 1.97
CA HIS A 386 12.66 -8.05 3.11
C HIS A 386 11.64 -7.24 3.93
N LEU A 387 10.57 -7.90 4.39
CA LEU A 387 9.50 -7.27 5.16
C LEU A 387 9.51 -7.76 6.61
N ASP A 388 9.62 -6.84 7.54
CA ASP A 388 9.47 -7.12 8.96
C ASP A 388 8.01 -7.13 9.41
N GLY A 389 7.13 -6.57 8.59
CA GLY A 389 5.70 -6.58 8.88
C GLY A 389 4.84 -5.89 7.82
N VAL A 390 3.54 -5.89 8.10
CA VAL A 390 2.51 -5.23 7.29
C VAL A 390 1.73 -4.27 8.16
N ILE A 391 1.67 -3.00 7.78
CA ILE A 391 0.81 -1.99 8.38
C ILE A 391 -0.56 -2.12 7.74
N GLY A 392 -1.55 -2.47 8.55
CA GLY A 392 -2.91 -2.67 8.07
C GLY A 392 -3.83 -1.46 8.26
N SER A 393 -5.07 -1.62 7.80
CA SER A 393 -6.06 -0.54 7.79
C SER A 393 -6.44 -0.04 9.18
N ALA A 394 -6.41 -0.90 10.23
CA ALA A 394 -6.74 -0.45 11.58
C ALA A 394 -5.68 0.50 12.16
N LEU A 395 -4.39 0.36 11.82
CA LEU A 395 -3.39 1.33 12.20
C LEU A 395 -3.48 2.60 11.34
N MET A 396 -3.72 2.44 10.05
CA MET A 396 -3.90 3.57 9.14
C MET A 396 -5.11 4.44 9.52
N ALA A 397 -6.15 3.83 10.12
CA ALA A 397 -7.35 4.54 10.58
C ALA A 397 -7.11 5.45 11.79
N GLU A 398 -5.97 5.35 12.46
CA GLU A 398 -5.58 6.27 13.55
C GLU A 398 -5.06 7.61 13.01
N PHE A 399 -4.86 7.71 11.71
CA PHE A 399 -4.32 8.89 11.05
C PHE A 399 -5.26 9.40 9.95
N ARG A 400 -5.14 10.68 9.65
CA ARG A 400 -5.50 11.20 8.35
C ARG A 400 -4.30 11.01 7.44
N ALA A 401 -4.42 10.13 6.46
CA ALA A 401 -3.30 9.73 5.61
C ALA A 401 -3.45 10.30 4.20
N SER A 402 -2.40 10.94 3.69
CA SER A 402 -2.39 11.52 2.33
C SER A 402 -1.26 10.96 1.49
N LEU A 403 -1.60 10.26 0.41
CA LEU A 403 -0.65 9.80 -0.59
C LEU A 403 -0.44 10.91 -1.63
N VAL A 404 0.77 11.41 -1.75
CA VAL A 404 1.11 12.59 -2.54
C VAL A 404 2.41 12.41 -3.33
N ASP A 405 2.82 13.44 -4.07
CA ASP A 405 4.05 13.42 -4.87
C ASP A 405 4.11 12.19 -5.79
N GLN A 406 3.03 11.98 -6.55
CA GLN A 406 2.91 10.82 -7.47
C GLN A 406 3.13 9.47 -6.76
N GLY A 407 2.82 9.42 -5.46
CA GLY A 407 2.99 8.22 -4.65
C GLY A 407 4.35 8.07 -3.96
N ARG A 408 5.26 9.03 -4.05
CA ARG A 408 6.56 8.94 -3.37
C ARG A 408 6.50 9.22 -1.88
N MET A 409 5.44 9.90 -1.43
CA MET A 409 5.31 10.37 -0.06
C MET A 409 3.94 10.02 0.51
N LEU A 410 3.93 9.54 1.74
CA LEU A 410 2.73 9.39 2.56
C LEU A 410 2.82 10.35 3.75
N TRP A 411 1.91 11.30 3.82
CA TRP A 411 1.77 12.16 4.99
C TRP A 411 0.78 11.52 5.97
N LEU A 412 1.19 11.45 7.22
CA LEU A 412 0.33 11.05 8.32
C LEU A 412 0.09 12.26 9.23
N GLU A 413 -1.16 12.57 9.48
CA GLU A 413 -1.60 13.62 10.40
C GLU A 413 -2.29 12.97 11.60
N GLU A 414 -2.04 13.48 12.80
CA GLU A 414 -2.77 13.04 14.00
C GLU A 414 -4.24 13.43 13.87
N MET A 415 -5.11 12.49 14.22
CA MET A 415 -6.54 12.76 14.22
C MET A 415 -6.90 13.69 15.37
N PRO A 416 -7.76 14.70 15.14
CA PRO A 416 -8.24 15.58 16.20
C PRO A 416 -8.83 14.73 17.34
N VAL A 417 -8.40 14.99 18.56
CA VAL A 417 -9.06 14.41 19.73
C VAL A 417 -10.50 14.94 19.72
N ALA A 418 -11.48 14.04 19.59
CA ALA A 418 -12.86 14.45 19.84
C ALA A 418 -12.88 15.03 21.25
N GLU A 419 -12.98 16.34 21.39
CA GLU A 419 -13.31 16.95 22.65
C GLU A 419 -14.57 16.22 23.13
N THR A 420 -14.44 15.44 24.20
CA THR A 420 -15.60 14.91 24.89
C THR A 420 -16.37 16.16 25.26
N ALA A 421 -17.51 16.39 24.59
CA ALA A 421 -18.44 17.46 24.97
C ALA A 421 -18.61 17.31 26.49
N GLY A 422 -18.01 18.24 27.21
CA GLY A 422 -18.17 18.32 28.67
C GLY A 422 -19.66 18.28 28.94
N PRO A 423 -20.14 17.73 30.06
CA PRO A 423 -21.52 17.67 30.33
C PRO A 423 -22.09 19.08 30.17
N SER A 424 -22.93 19.24 29.16
CA SER A 424 -23.70 20.45 28.89
C SER A 424 -24.22 20.94 30.23
N ALA A 425 -23.76 22.10 30.67
CA ALA A 425 -24.29 22.75 31.86
C ALA A 425 -25.80 22.87 31.63
N SER A 426 -26.51 21.97 32.30
CA SER A 426 -27.96 21.95 32.39
C SER A 426 -28.42 23.38 32.76
N ALA A 427 -29.20 23.94 31.88
CA ALA A 427 -29.88 25.22 32.12
C ALA A 427 -30.62 25.17 33.45
N ALA A 428 -30.00 25.73 34.46
CA ALA A 428 -30.70 26.15 35.70
C ALA A 428 -31.32 27.53 35.39
N GLY A 429 -32.64 27.62 35.46
CA GLY A 429 -33.34 28.86 35.61
C GLY A 429 -34.22 29.32 34.45
N ALA A 430 -35.26 28.58 34.11
CA ALA A 430 -36.46 29.23 33.55
C ALA A 430 -37.46 29.40 34.71
N ALA A 431 -37.48 30.62 35.24
CA ALA A 431 -38.51 31.06 36.15
C ALA A 431 -39.84 31.15 35.40
N ASP A 432 -40.84 30.50 35.99
CA ASP A 432 -42.24 30.53 35.62
C ASP A 432 -42.82 31.98 35.72
N PRO A 433 -43.39 32.61 34.68
CA PRO A 433 -44.24 33.79 34.85
C PRO A 433 -45.68 33.33 34.98
N ALA A 434 -46.12 33.29 36.26
CA ALA A 434 -47.47 33.11 36.63
C ALA A 434 -48.47 34.07 35.95
N ALA A 435 -49.53 33.49 35.54
CA ALA A 435 -50.92 33.94 35.46
C ALA A 435 -51.22 35.45 35.51
N ARG A 436 -51.77 35.99 34.46
CA ARG A 436 -52.76 37.06 34.51
C ARG A 436 -53.99 36.71 33.64
N ALA A 437 -55.09 36.51 34.37
CA ALA A 437 -56.41 36.35 33.76
C ALA A 437 -56.91 37.70 33.18
N PRO A 438 -57.67 37.72 32.09
CA PRO A 438 -58.31 38.93 31.58
C PRO A 438 -59.65 39.16 32.31
N ALA A 439 -59.84 40.46 32.72
CA ALA A 439 -61.11 40.96 33.24
C ALA A 439 -62.15 41.18 32.14
N PRO A 440 -63.43 41.07 32.42
CA PRO A 440 -64.51 41.26 31.42
C PRO A 440 -64.81 42.74 31.19
N SER A 441 -65.07 43.05 29.93
CA SER A 441 -65.59 44.37 29.48
C SER A 441 -67.10 44.42 29.59
N PRO A 442 -67.67 45.62 29.79
CA PRO A 442 -69.13 45.80 29.74
C PRO A 442 -69.69 45.77 28.34
#